data_caf65e86e669788340860561517b0bd9
#
_entry.id   caf65e86e669788340860561517b0bd9
#
_cell.length_a   1.000
_cell.length_b   1.000
_cell.length_c   1.000
_cell.angle_alpha   90.00
_cell.angle_beta   90.00
_cell.angle_gamma   90.00
#
_symmetry.space_group_name_H-M   'P 1'
#
loop_
_entity.id
_entity.type
_entity.pdbx_description
1 polymer ?
#
loop_
_entity_poly.entity_id
_entity_poly.type
_entity_poly.pdbx_seq_one_letter_code
_entity_poly.pdbx_strand_id
1 'polypeptide(L)'
;MVDNLSPEKRSRVMSAIRSKNTGPELAVRRIVWSMGVRYRIHDRSVFGTPDISNKSRGVAVFIDGCFWHGCGRCYREPGTNTGFWCDKIANNKRRRRRVASRLRSEGWSVLQFWEHSVNGNPRAVAEKVRMAMRPSSKKPLSKSSTLTKTTT
;
A
#
# COMPACT_ATOMS: atom_id res chain seq x y z
N MET A 1 6.23 18.34 21.56
CA MET A 1 5.68 19.44 20.74
C MET A 1 4.22 19.62 21.12
N VAL A 2 3.90 20.72 21.76
CA VAL A 2 2.50 21.01 22.11
C VAL A 2 1.78 21.35 20.81
N ASP A 3 0.69 20.64 20.53
CA ASP A 3 -0.13 20.86 19.35
C ASP A 3 -0.97 22.14 19.58
N ASN A 4 -0.52 23.26 19.04
CA ASN A 4 -1.14 24.58 19.16
C ASN A 4 -2.24 24.85 18.12
N LEU A 5 -2.73 23.81 17.44
CA LEU A 5 -3.80 23.95 16.45
C LEU A 5 -5.17 23.91 17.11
N SER A 6 -6.03 24.89 16.80
CA SER A 6 -7.43 24.82 17.18
C SER A 6 -8.13 23.62 16.53
N PRO A 7 -9.23 23.10 17.11
CA PRO A 7 -9.97 21.97 16.56
C PRO A 7 -10.35 22.16 15.08
N GLU A 8 -10.75 23.39 14.70
CA GLU A 8 -11.14 23.72 13.33
C GLU A 8 -9.92 23.69 12.36
N LYS A 9 -8.78 24.26 12.80
CA LYS A 9 -7.54 24.19 12.03
C LYS A 9 -7.04 22.77 11.86
N ARG A 10 -7.12 21.97 12.94
CA ARG A 10 -6.77 20.55 12.91
C ARG A 10 -7.66 19.78 11.94
N SER A 11 -8.99 19.99 11.98
CA SER A 11 -9.94 19.37 11.05
C SER A 11 -9.61 19.71 9.59
N ARG A 12 -9.28 20.97 9.30
CA ARG A 12 -8.87 21.40 7.95
C ARG A 12 -7.57 20.74 7.50
N VAL A 13 -6.56 20.67 8.37
CA VAL A 13 -5.29 20.00 8.05
C VAL A 13 -5.52 18.51 7.77
N MET A 14 -6.30 17.83 8.62
CA MET A 14 -6.61 16.41 8.43
C MET A 14 -7.42 16.14 7.18
N SER A 15 -8.37 17.01 6.83
CA SER A 15 -9.15 16.87 5.59
C SER A 15 -8.32 17.13 4.33
N ALA A 16 -7.25 17.94 4.43
CA ALA A 16 -6.33 18.22 3.33
C ALA A 16 -5.30 17.10 3.08
N ILE A 17 -5.16 16.16 4.01
CA ILE A 17 -4.23 15.02 3.84
C ILE A 17 -4.78 14.07 2.79
N ARG A 18 -4.07 13.97 1.68
CA ARG A 18 -4.43 13.06 0.60
C ARG A 18 -4.20 11.61 1.02
N SER A 19 -5.23 10.78 0.88
CA SER A 19 -5.15 9.33 1.09
C SER A 19 -4.67 8.56 -0.15
N LYS A 20 -4.53 9.25 -1.28
CA LYS A 20 -4.09 8.71 -2.58
C LYS A 20 -3.24 9.73 -3.31
N ASN A 21 -2.41 9.24 -4.22
CA ASN A 21 -1.49 10.07 -4.99
C ASN A 21 -0.60 10.94 -4.09
N THR A 22 -0.12 10.36 -3.01
CA THR A 22 0.84 10.99 -2.11
C THR A 22 2.18 11.21 -2.81
N GLY A 23 2.99 12.12 -2.29
CA GLY A 23 4.32 12.38 -2.84
C GLY A 23 5.17 11.12 -3.02
N PRO A 24 5.30 10.27 -2.00
CA PRO A 24 6.02 8.99 -2.11
C PRO A 24 5.46 8.06 -3.17
N GLU A 25 4.13 7.90 -3.26
CA GLU A 25 3.51 7.09 -4.31
C GLU A 25 3.86 7.60 -5.71
N LEU A 26 3.75 8.92 -5.95
CA LEU A 26 4.06 9.53 -7.23
C LEU A 26 5.53 9.39 -7.60
N ALA A 27 6.43 9.53 -6.63
CA ALA A 27 7.88 9.38 -6.85
C ALA A 27 8.21 7.97 -7.34
N VAL A 28 7.73 6.94 -6.65
CA VAL A 28 7.95 5.53 -7.06
C VAL A 28 7.32 5.24 -8.42
N ARG A 29 6.10 5.68 -8.65
CA ARG A 29 5.38 5.45 -9.92
C ARG A 29 6.13 6.01 -11.11
N ARG A 30 6.60 7.25 -11.04
CA ARG A 30 7.36 7.90 -12.12
C ARG A 30 8.61 7.12 -12.47
N ILE A 31 9.36 6.69 -11.45
CA ILE A 31 10.61 5.94 -11.67
C ILE A 31 10.30 4.55 -12.25
N VAL A 32 9.35 3.81 -11.70
CA VAL A 32 8.95 2.48 -12.21
C VAL A 32 8.48 2.58 -13.66
N TRP A 33 7.71 3.61 -14.01
CA TRP A 33 7.26 3.84 -15.37
C TRP A 33 8.43 4.14 -16.32
N SER A 34 9.37 4.98 -15.89
CA SER A 34 10.58 5.30 -16.68
C SER A 34 11.48 4.10 -16.92
N MET A 35 11.40 3.08 -16.06
CA MET A 35 12.09 1.79 -16.23
C MET A 35 11.37 0.84 -17.21
N GLY A 36 10.32 1.29 -17.87
CA GLY A 36 9.57 0.49 -18.86
C GLY A 36 8.56 -0.47 -18.26
N VAL A 37 8.35 -0.46 -16.95
CA VAL A 37 7.38 -1.33 -16.27
C VAL A 37 5.98 -0.74 -16.34
N ARG A 38 5.02 -1.56 -16.78
CA ARG A 38 3.60 -1.17 -16.84
C ARG A 38 2.84 -1.75 -15.65
N TYR A 39 1.94 -0.94 -15.08
CA TYR A 39 1.18 -1.27 -13.88
C TYR A 39 -0.17 -0.56 -13.86
N ARG A 40 -1.04 -0.96 -12.94
CA ARG A 40 -2.28 -0.24 -12.61
C ARG A 40 -2.12 0.43 -11.24
N ILE A 41 -2.80 1.55 -11.07
CA ILE A 41 -2.86 2.29 -9.81
C ILE A 41 -4.23 2.12 -9.17
N HIS A 42 -4.26 2.01 -7.85
CA HIS A 42 -5.50 1.90 -7.06
C HIS A 42 -6.52 0.92 -7.66
N ASP A 43 -6.05 -0.24 -8.12
CA ASP A 43 -6.89 -1.25 -8.77
C ASP A 43 -7.87 -1.85 -7.76
N ARG A 44 -9.13 -1.43 -7.83
CA ARG A 44 -10.21 -1.89 -6.94
C ARG A 44 -10.57 -3.37 -7.12
N SER A 45 -10.17 -3.98 -8.21
CA SER A 45 -10.39 -5.40 -8.46
C SER A 45 -9.36 -6.30 -7.76
N VAL A 46 -8.33 -5.69 -7.15
CA VAL A 46 -7.35 -6.38 -6.29
C VAL A 46 -7.68 -6.09 -4.83
N PHE A 47 -7.74 -7.12 -4.03
CA PHE A 47 -8.08 -6.98 -2.61
C PHE A 47 -7.12 -6.00 -1.91
N GLY A 48 -7.69 -5.08 -1.13
CA GLY A 48 -6.92 -4.05 -0.43
C GLY A 48 -6.55 -2.83 -1.27
N THR A 49 -6.88 -2.82 -2.57
CA THR A 49 -6.65 -1.68 -3.47
C THR A 49 -5.22 -1.16 -3.41
N PRO A 50 -4.24 -1.91 -3.91
CA PRO A 50 -2.83 -1.54 -3.85
C PRO A 50 -2.53 -0.25 -4.61
N ASP A 51 -1.49 0.47 -4.18
CA ASP A 51 -1.04 1.72 -4.81
C ASP A 51 -0.48 1.48 -6.21
N ILE A 52 0.15 0.33 -6.39
CA ILE A 52 0.65 -0.17 -7.68
C ILE A 52 0.33 -1.66 -7.77
N SER A 53 -0.19 -2.13 -8.89
CA SER A 53 -0.43 -3.54 -9.12
C SER A 53 -0.14 -3.98 -10.56
N ASN A 54 0.21 -5.24 -10.70
CA ASN A 54 0.29 -5.91 -11.99
C ASN A 54 -0.30 -7.31 -11.86
N LYS A 55 -1.51 -7.49 -12.37
CA LYS A 55 -2.25 -8.76 -12.27
C LYS A 55 -1.58 -9.90 -13.02
N SER A 56 -1.05 -9.64 -14.22
CA SER A 56 -0.40 -10.68 -15.01
C SER A 56 0.87 -11.22 -14.35
N ARG A 57 1.48 -10.44 -13.46
CA ARG A 57 2.64 -10.82 -12.67
C ARG A 57 2.27 -11.25 -11.24
N GLY A 58 1.04 -11.01 -10.82
CA GLY A 58 0.61 -11.24 -9.45
C GLY A 58 1.37 -10.40 -8.43
N VAL A 59 1.61 -9.12 -8.74
CA VAL A 59 2.37 -8.21 -7.86
C VAL A 59 1.46 -7.10 -7.36
N ALA A 60 1.46 -6.89 -6.05
CA ALA A 60 0.78 -5.80 -5.37
C ALA A 60 1.77 -5.02 -4.48
N VAL A 61 1.77 -3.71 -4.60
CA VAL A 61 2.66 -2.81 -3.87
C VAL A 61 1.84 -1.83 -3.06
N PHE A 62 2.20 -1.69 -1.80
CA PHE A 62 1.62 -0.73 -0.85
C PHE A 62 2.71 0.18 -0.31
N ILE A 63 2.41 1.47 -0.27
CA ILE A 63 3.28 2.50 0.32
C ILE A 63 2.57 3.06 1.52
N ASP A 64 3.04 2.65 2.70
CA ASP A 64 2.38 2.95 3.97
C ASP A 64 2.90 4.25 4.56
N GLY A 65 1.99 5.19 4.81
CA GLY A 65 2.29 6.41 5.55
C GLY A 65 2.75 6.10 6.98
N CYS A 66 3.85 6.70 7.40
CA CYS A 66 4.49 6.40 8.69
C CYS A 66 3.57 6.65 9.88
N PHE A 67 2.82 7.73 9.86
CA PHE A 67 1.86 8.06 10.91
C PHE A 67 0.67 7.10 10.92
N TRP A 68 0.03 6.90 9.78
CA TRP A 68 -1.23 6.16 9.67
C TRP A 68 -1.11 4.67 9.97
N HIS A 69 0.06 4.11 9.82
CA HIS A 69 0.35 2.69 10.06
C HIS A 69 1.27 2.48 11.27
N GLY A 70 1.54 3.52 12.06
CA GLY A 70 2.33 3.44 13.29
C GLY A 70 3.70 2.85 13.06
N CYS A 71 4.48 3.48 12.17
CA CYS A 71 5.85 3.08 11.88
C CYS A 71 6.70 3.12 13.15
N GLY A 72 7.39 2.04 13.48
CA GLY A 72 8.23 1.98 14.69
C GLY A 72 9.35 3.02 14.74
N ARG A 73 9.77 3.55 13.58
CA ARG A 73 10.83 4.56 13.50
C ARG A 73 10.29 5.99 13.57
N CYS A 74 9.18 6.28 12.86
CA CYS A 74 8.74 7.65 12.62
C CYS A 74 7.48 8.05 13.40
N TYR A 75 6.70 7.06 13.84
CA TYR A 75 5.45 7.34 14.53
C TYR A 75 5.71 8.04 15.86
N ARG A 76 4.95 9.11 16.08
CA ARG A 76 4.87 9.80 17.37
C ARG A 76 3.40 9.89 17.74
N GLU A 77 3.09 9.46 18.94
CA GLU A 77 1.72 9.52 19.44
C GLU A 77 1.27 10.97 19.59
N PRO A 78 0.07 11.33 19.09
CA PRO A 78 -0.50 12.65 19.30
C PRO A 78 -0.78 12.91 20.79
N GLY A 79 -0.50 14.13 21.26
CA GLY A 79 -0.73 14.50 22.65
C GLY A 79 -2.19 14.69 23.04
N THR A 80 -3.13 14.66 22.07
CA THR A 80 -4.59 14.82 22.29
C THR A 80 -5.34 13.69 21.60
N ASN A 81 -6.50 13.29 22.18
CA ASN A 81 -7.31 12.17 21.69
C ASN A 81 -6.52 10.87 21.51
N THR A 82 -5.64 10.58 22.44
CA THR A 82 -4.73 9.42 22.39
C THR A 82 -5.47 8.11 22.18
N GLY A 83 -6.58 7.88 22.90
CA GLY A 83 -7.42 6.69 22.75
C GLY A 83 -7.93 6.50 21.32
N PHE A 84 -8.49 7.56 20.74
CA PHE A 84 -8.94 7.52 19.33
C PHE A 84 -7.80 7.15 18.37
N TRP A 85 -6.64 7.78 18.55
CA TRP A 85 -5.49 7.51 17.67
C TRP A 85 -4.92 6.13 17.87
N CYS A 86 -4.83 5.63 19.10
CA CYS A 86 -4.41 4.25 19.38
C CYS A 86 -5.29 3.24 18.63
N ASP A 87 -6.61 3.37 18.75
CA ASP A 87 -7.57 2.48 18.08
C ASP A 87 -7.47 2.60 16.56
N LYS A 88 -7.37 3.81 16.04
CA LYS A 88 -7.24 4.07 14.60
C LYS A 88 -5.99 3.40 14.02
N ILE A 89 -4.85 3.60 14.66
CA ILE A 89 -3.58 3.01 14.23
C ILE A 89 -3.60 1.48 14.36
N ALA A 90 -4.14 0.95 15.46
CA ALA A 90 -4.28 -0.49 15.66
C ALA A 90 -5.16 -1.12 14.57
N ASN A 91 -6.27 -0.49 14.21
CA ASN A 91 -7.14 -0.93 13.12
C ASN A 91 -6.43 -0.91 11.76
N ASN A 92 -5.67 0.15 11.47
CA ASN A 92 -4.90 0.26 10.24
C ASN A 92 -3.83 -0.84 10.14
N LYS A 93 -3.13 -1.13 11.24
CA LYS A 93 -2.15 -2.24 11.32
C LYS A 93 -2.81 -3.60 11.08
N ARG A 94 -3.96 -3.86 11.71
CA ARG A 94 -4.72 -5.12 11.51
C ARG A 94 -5.16 -5.27 10.06
N ARG A 95 -5.72 -4.21 9.46
CA ARG A 95 -6.13 -4.20 8.05
C ARG A 95 -4.96 -4.49 7.13
N ARG A 96 -3.81 -3.83 7.33
CA ARG A 96 -2.59 -4.03 6.56
C ARG A 96 -2.14 -5.50 6.57
N ARG A 97 -2.09 -6.10 7.77
CA ARG A 97 -1.71 -7.52 7.92
C ARG A 97 -2.69 -8.45 7.21
N ARG A 98 -3.99 -8.22 7.39
CA ARG A 98 -5.04 -9.02 6.75
C ARG A 98 -4.96 -8.96 5.23
N VAL A 99 -4.77 -7.77 4.66
CA VAL A 99 -4.63 -7.58 3.21
C VAL A 99 -3.42 -8.32 2.68
N ALA A 100 -2.27 -8.14 3.31
CA ALA A 100 -1.04 -8.80 2.89
C ALA A 100 -1.13 -10.34 3.00
N SER A 101 -1.68 -10.85 4.10
CA SER A 101 -1.86 -12.29 4.31
C SER A 101 -2.77 -12.89 3.27
N ARG A 102 -3.92 -12.27 3.00
CA ARG A 102 -4.87 -12.75 1.99
C ARG A 102 -4.26 -12.75 0.59
N LEU A 103 -3.65 -11.66 0.16
CA LEU A 103 -3.02 -11.60 -1.15
C LEU A 103 -1.93 -12.66 -1.31
N ARG A 104 -1.10 -12.87 -0.29
CA ARG A 104 -0.07 -13.92 -0.32
C ARG A 104 -0.67 -15.31 -0.42
N SER A 105 -1.76 -15.60 0.29
CA SER A 105 -2.46 -16.88 0.18
C SER A 105 -3.09 -17.11 -1.19
N GLU A 106 -3.41 -16.03 -1.90
CA GLU A 106 -3.89 -16.05 -3.29
C GLU A 106 -2.73 -16.11 -4.32
N GLY A 107 -1.48 -16.23 -3.87
CA GLY A 107 -0.29 -16.35 -4.71
C GLY A 107 0.32 -15.04 -5.19
N TRP A 108 -0.09 -13.91 -4.61
CA TRP A 108 0.48 -12.60 -4.94
C TRP A 108 1.83 -12.37 -4.24
N SER A 109 2.74 -11.74 -4.97
CA SER A 109 3.92 -11.10 -4.39
C SER A 109 3.51 -9.74 -3.82
N VAL A 110 3.52 -9.61 -2.50
CA VAL A 110 3.12 -8.38 -1.81
C VAL A 110 4.36 -7.64 -1.32
N LEU A 111 4.56 -6.44 -1.85
CA LEU A 111 5.61 -5.52 -1.45
C LEU A 111 4.99 -4.40 -0.60
N GLN A 112 5.62 -4.11 0.52
CA GLN A 112 5.20 -3.05 1.44
C GLN A 112 6.39 -2.17 1.76
N PHE A 113 6.25 -0.88 1.55
CA PHE A 113 7.28 0.11 1.79
C PHE A 113 6.76 1.21 2.71
N TRP A 114 7.61 1.66 3.59
CA TRP A 114 7.32 2.83 4.41
C TRP A 114 7.58 4.12 3.66
N GLU A 115 6.76 5.13 3.92
CA GLU A 115 6.94 6.49 3.40
C GLU A 115 8.36 7.00 3.58
N HIS A 116 8.96 6.85 4.77
CA HIS A 116 10.33 7.29 5.03
C HIS A 116 11.38 6.57 4.18
N SER A 117 11.14 5.31 3.85
CA SER A 117 12.04 4.54 2.98
C SER A 117 11.98 5.05 1.55
N VAL A 118 10.77 5.40 1.09
CA VAL A 118 10.60 6.01 -0.24
C VAL A 118 11.25 7.40 -0.29
N ASN A 119 11.00 8.22 0.73
CA ASN A 119 11.57 9.57 0.81
C ASN A 119 13.10 9.55 0.88
N GLY A 120 13.68 8.54 1.54
CA GLY A 120 15.12 8.37 1.63
C GLY A 120 15.78 7.92 0.33
N ASN A 121 15.16 6.97 -0.39
CA ASN A 121 15.67 6.47 -1.67
C ASN A 121 14.55 5.89 -2.53
N PRO A 122 13.81 6.72 -3.27
CA PRO A 122 12.71 6.25 -4.11
C PRO A 122 13.17 5.35 -5.26
N ARG A 123 14.42 5.53 -5.74
CA ARG A 123 14.98 4.70 -6.80
C ARG A 123 15.22 3.26 -6.32
N ALA A 124 15.75 3.06 -5.13
CA ALA A 124 15.94 1.72 -4.57
C ALA A 124 14.60 0.98 -4.37
N VAL A 125 13.55 1.69 -3.95
CA VAL A 125 12.20 1.15 -3.85
C VAL A 125 11.67 0.76 -5.23
N ALA A 126 11.79 1.66 -6.21
CA ALA A 126 11.36 1.40 -7.58
C ALA A 126 12.09 0.20 -8.22
N GLU A 127 13.37 0.02 -7.97
CA GLU A 127 14.12 -1.15 -8.42
C GLU A 127 13.57 -2.47 -7.84
N LYS A 128 13.22 -2.50 -6.56
CA LYS A 128 12.57 -3.66 -5.94
C LYS A 128 11.22 -3.98 -6.60
N VAL A 129 10.43 -2.96 -6.91
CA VAL A 129 9.17 -3.12 -7.63
C VAL A 129 9.42 -3.66 -9.04
N ARG A 130 10.39 -3.09 -9.76
CA ARG A 130 10.79 -3.54 -11.09
C ARG A 130 11.22 -5.01 -11.09
N MET A 131 12.03 -5.40 -10.13
CA MET A 131 12.50 -6.78 -9.99
C MET A 131 11.37 -7.77 -9.74
N ALA A 132 10.41 -7.41 -8.88
CA ALA A 132 9.23 -8.23 -8.63
C ALA A 132 8.32 -8.36 -9.86
N MET A 133 8.28 -7.33 -10.70
CA MET A 133 7.46 -7.30 -11.92
C MET A 133 8.17 -7.86 -13.18
N ARG A 134 9.40 -8.36 -13.05
CA ARG A 134 10.08 -9.04 -14.15
C ARG A 134 9.29 -10.29 -14.60
N PRO A 135 9.38 -10.67 -15.88
CA PRO A 135 8.87 -11.95 -16.33
C PRO A 135 9.51 -13.07 -15.50
N SER A 136 8.71 -13.71 -14.66
CA SER A 136 9.15 -14.93 -13.98
C SER A 136 8.94 -16.11 -14.93
N SER A 137 9.87 -17.05 -14.94
CA SER A 137 9.67 -18.36 -15.54
C SER A 137 8.61 -19.21 -14.83
N LYS A 138 7.98 -18.69 -13.78
CA LYS A 138 6.88 -19.36 -13.07
C LYS A 138 5.55 -19.15 -13.82
N LYS A 139 4.89 -20.30 -14.09
CA LYS A 139 3.57 -20.47 -14.70
C LYS A 139 2.54 -19.45 -14.22
N PRO A 140 1.68 -18.89 -15.10
CA PRO A 140 0.59 -18.00 -14.67
C PRO A 140 -0.35 -18.73 -13.73
N LEU A 141 -0.87 -17.99 -12.72
CA LEU A 141 -1.91 -18.45 -11.80
C LEU A 141 -3.05 -19.05 -12.61
N SER A 142 -3.31 -20.35 -12.43
CA SER A 142 -4.43 -21.05 -13.04
C SER A 142 -5.73 -20.41 -12.57
N LYS A 143 -6.54 -19.94 -13.52
CA LYS A 143 -7.94 -19.62 -13.25
C LYS A 143 -8.61 -20.91 -12.78
N SER A 144 -9.06 -20.96 -11.54
CA SER A 144 -9.94 -22.03 -11.07
C SER A 144 -11.25 -21.92 -11.84
N SER A 145 -11.41 -22.79 -12.83
CA SER A 145 -12.66 -22.98 -13.55
C SER A 145 -13.60 -23.72 -12.60
N THR A 146 -14.57 -23.03 -12.05
CA THR A 146 -15.71 -23.68 -11.39
C THR A 146 -16.56 -24.31 -12.49
N LEU A 147 -16.34 -25.59 -12.74
CA LEU A 147 -17.28 -26.39 -13.56
C LEU A 147 -18.52 -26.69 -12.70
N THR A 148 -19.59 -25.96 -12.94
CA THR A 148 -20.91 -26.39 -12.54
C THR A 148 -21.33 -27.54 -13.44
N LYS A 149 -21.30 -28.75 -12.92
CA LYS A 149 -21.99 -29.88 -13.54
C LYS A 149 -23.47 -29.77 -13.20
N THR A 150 -24.25 -29.37 -14.17
CA THR A 150 -25.70 -29.62 -14.18
C THR A 150 -25.91 -31.08 -14.57
N THR A 151 -26.48 -31.88 -13.70
CA THR A 151 -26.99 -33.22 -14.03
C THR A 151 -28.51 -33.17 -14.09
N THR A 152 -29.05 -33.57 -15.20
CA THR A 152 -30.46 -33.88 -15.50
C THR A 152 -30.97 -34.98 -14.60
#